data_6cbad762d7cb0a5f9aedde1f63fe7eb1
#
_entry.id   6cbad762d7cb0a5f9aedde1f63fe7eb1
#
_cell.length_a   1.000
_cell.length_b   1.000
_cell.length_c   1.000
_cell.angle_alpha   90.00
_cell.angle_beta   90.00
_cell.angle_gamma   90.00
#
_symmetry.space_group_name_H-M   'P 1'
#
loop_
_entity.id
_entity.type
_entity.pdbx_description
1 polymer ?
#
loop_
_entity_poly.entity_id
_entity_poly.type
_entity_poly.pdbx_seq_one_letter_code
_entity_poly.pdbx_strand_id
1 'polypeptide(L)'
;MRTLILHFSGTGNTAYIAKILQGEFIALGSPSEILPMEELNLGRQCPVFSQYDLIGIGFPVHAMDAPQIVYDLLPILPQGKQDYFLFKTAGSSMLHGGSTRKIREALAIKGWHLLHEQLYVMPPNMFYTQSPAKVAKRCAKAADLARQSVQDIHSGIRKRTPDTSLPGFCYGFARMEKHGARQSSRRWYASDKCTLCGLCAAKCPSENIRIEDGELVFGDSCLLCLRCFWLCPQNALSHKILKPFLLKRKFTLPD
;
A
#
# COMPACT_ATOMS: atom_id res chain seq x y z
N MET A 1 7.98 1.86 23.80
CA MET A 1 8.45 1.53 22.44
C MET A 1 7.88 2.57 21.47
N ARG A 2 8.73 3.39 20.85
CA ARG A 2 8.30 4.41 19.86
C ARG A 2 8.27 3.78 18.47
N THR A 3 7.14 3.89 17.77
CA THR A 3 6.92 3.19 16.49
C THR A 3 6.68 4.17 15.35
N LEU A 4 7.34 3.96 14.20
CA LEU A 4 7.04 4.64 12.94
C LEU A 4 6.38 3.64 11.98
N ILE A 5 5.22 3.97 11.44
CA ILE A 5 4.51 3.14 10.47
C ILE A 5 4.60 3.78 9.09
N LEU A 6 5.49 3.28 8.27
CA LEU A 6 5.62 3.63 6.86
C LEU A 6 4.60 2.87 6.05
N HIS A 7 3.77 3.54 5.25
CA HIS A 7 2.79 2.82 4.46
C HIS A 7 2.59 3.42 3.08
N PHE A 8 2.24 2.55 2.14
CA PHE A 8 1.69 2.96 0.85
C PHE A 8 0.25 2.46 0.71
N SER A 9 -0.65 3.32 0.26
CA SER A 9 -2.06 2.96 0.07
C SER A 9 -2.65 3.66 -1.16
N GLY A 10 -3.01 2.88 -2.18
CA GLY A 10 -3.68 3.43 -3.37
C GLY A 10 -5.14 3.84 -3.08
N THR A 11 -5.93 2.91 -2.54
CA THR A 11 -7.39 3.02 -2.42
C THR A 11 -7.92 3.05 -0.98
N GLY A 12 -7.02 3.24 0.00
CA GLY A 12 -7.37 3.38 1.42
C GLY A 12 -7.15 2.12 2.27
N ASN A 13 -7.19 0.91 1.72
CA ASN A 13 -7.12 -0.33 2.50
C ASN A 13 -5.91 -0.41 3.44
N THR A 14 -4.71 -0.15 2.94
CA THR A 14 -3.49 -0.21 3.77
C THR A 14 -3.44 0.93 4.78
N ALA A 15 -3.89 2.12 4.40
CA ALA A 15 -3.98 3.26 5.31
C ALA A 15 -4.96 3.00 6.48
N TYR A 16 -6.09 2.34 6.20
CA TYR A 16 -7.05 1.90 7.22
C TYR A 16 -6.38 0.97 8.26
N ILE A 17 -5.64 -0.04 7.80
CA ILE A 17 -4.91 -0.93 8.71
C ILE A 17 -3.81 -0.17 9.47
N ALA A 18 -3.08 0.73 8.81
CA ALA A 18 -2.04 1.53 9.47
C ALA A 18 -2.61 2.38 10.62
N LYS A 19 -3.79 3.00 10.43
CA LYS A 19 -4.48 3.76 11.48
C LYS A 19 -4.87 2.90 12.68
N ILE A 20 -5.39 1.68 12.44
CA ILE A 20 -5.74 0.76 13.52
C ILE A 20 -4.48 0.35 14.28
N LEU A 21 -3.43 -0.07 13.59
CA LEU A 21 -2.15 -0.43 14.23
C LEU A 21 -1.62 0.72 15.08
N GLN A 22 -1.65 1.95 14.57
CA GLN A 22 -1.24 3.14 15.30
C GLN A 22 -2.07 3.33 16.58
N GLY A 23 -3.39 3.29 16.46
CA GLY A 23 -4.30 3.46 17.60
C GLY A 23 -4.05 2.43 18.69
N GLU A 24 -3.84 1.16 18.31
CA GLU A 24 -3.55 0.08 19.26
C GLU A 24 -2.17 0.23 19.92
N PHE A 25 -1.13 0.64 19.19
CA PHE A 25 0.17 0.96 19.81
C PHE A 25 0.04 2.09 20.83
N ILE A 26 -0.68 3.17 20.48
CA ILE A 26 -0.93 4.30 21.39
C ILE A 26 -1.71 3.84 22.63
N ALA A 27 -2.74 3.00 22.46
CA ALA A 27 -3.54 2.45 23.56
C ALA A 27 -2.70 1.61 24.53
N LEU A 28 -1.63 0.97 24.06
CA LEU A 28 -0.67 0.24 24.89
C LEU A 28 0.48 1.14 25.43
N GLY A 29 0.34 2.45 25.37
CA GLY A 29 1.35 3.40 25.86
C GLY A 29 2.60 3.50 24.99
N SER A 30 2.54 3.05 23.74
CA SER A 30 3.64 3.11 22.76
C SER A 30 3.39 4.24 21.77
N PRO A 31 4.09 5.40 21.86
CA PRO A 31 3.95 6.49 20.91
C PRO A 31 4.15 6.00 19.47
N SER A 32 3.22 6.33 18.58
CA SER A 32 3.24 5.82 17.22
C SER A 32 2.89 6.91 16.21
N GLU A 33 3.64 6.95 15.12
CA GLU A 33 3.49 7.90 14.02
C GLU A 33 3.24 7.15 12.72
N ILE A 34 2.44 7.74 11.83
CA ILE A 34 2.20 7.23 10.48
C ILE A 34 2.82 8.18 9.45
N LEU A 35 3.54 7.62 8.49
CA LEU A 35 4.11 8.37 7.39
C LEU A 35 3.88 7.65 6.06
N PRO A 36 3.25 8.28 5.06
CA PRO A 36 3.15 7.75 3.71
C PRO A 36 4.54 7.57 3.08
N MET A 37 4.79 6.45 2.42
CA MET A 37 6.09 6.15 1.79
C MET A 37 6.47 7.15 0.72
N GLU A 38 5.49 7.71 0.01
CA GLU A 38 5.72 8.74 -0.99
C GLU A 38 6.38 9.99 -0.42
N GLU A 39 6.15 10.33 0.84
CA GLU A 39 6.78 11.51 1.47
C GLU A 39 8.30 11.33 1.63
N LEU A 40 8.75 10.09 1.89
CA LEU A 40 10.17 9.77 1.91
C LEU A 40 10.76 9.69 0.49
N ASN A 41 10.09 8.95 -0.40
CA ASN A 41 10.60 8.69 -1.75
C ASN A 41 10.71 9.97 -2.58
N LEU A 42 9.87 10.96 -2.30
CA LEU A 42 9.91 12.29 -2.92
C LEU A 42 10.76 13.30 -2.14
N GLY A 43 11.43 12.87 -1.07
CA GLY A 43 12.29 13.72 -0.25
C GLY A 43 11.55 14.84 0.51
N ARG A 44 10.23 14.73 0.67
CA ARG A 44 9.39 15.74 1.34
C ARG A 44 9.50 15.67 2.87
N GLN A 45 9.69 14.45 3.39
CA GLN A 45 9.90 14.21 4.81
C GLN A 45 11.03 13.19 4.98
N CYS A 46 11.87 13.41 5.99
CA CYS A 46 12.98 12.53 6.31
C CYS A 46 13.03 12.32 7.84
N PRO A 47 12.37 11.25 8.36
CA PRO A 47 12.37 10.98 9.78
C PRO A 47 13.77 10.56 10.26
N VAL A 48 14.09 10.90 11.50
CA VAL A 48 15.31 10.41 12.16
C VAL A 48 15.04 9.00 12.68
N PHE A 49 15.37 7.99 11.88
CA PHE A 49 15.06 6.58 12.16
C PHE A 49 15.56 6.07 13.51
N SER A 50 16.70 6.56 13.98
CA SER A 50 17.27 6.18 15.28
C SER A 50 16.42 6.59 16.49
N GLN A 51 15.39 7.42 16.31
CA GLN A 51 14.45 7.79 17.37
C GLN A 51 13.31 6.77 17.55
N TYR A 52 13.22 5.76 16.68
CA TYR A 52 12.17 4.76 16.71
C TYR A 52 12.74 3.38 17.07
N ASP A 53 12.11 2.73 18.03
CA ASP A 53 12.45 1.37 18.43
C ASP A 53 11.95 0.34 17.41
N LEU A 54 10.83 0.65 16.73
CA LEU A 54 10.14 -0.24 15.81
C LEU A 54 9.70 0.49 14.54
N ILE A 55 9.94 -0.12 13.38
CA ILE A 55 9.47 0.39 12.09
C ILE A 55 8.45 -0.57 11.48
N GLY A 56 7.23 -0.08 11.22
CA GLY A 56 6.23 -0.79 10.44
C GLY A 56 6.36 -0.45 8.95
N ILE A 57 6.28 -1.44 8.07
CA ILE A 57 6.30 -1.24 6.62
C ILE A 57 5.06 -1.91 6.04
N GLY A 58 4.14 -1.10 5.49
CA GLY A 58 2.83 -1.54 5.02
C GLY A 58 2.52 -1.21 3.57
N PHE A 59 1.97 -2.17 2.82
CA PHE A 59 1.66 -1.98 1.40
C PHE A 59 0.55 -2.91 0.90
N PRO A 60 -0.16 -2.53 -0.18
CA PRO A 60 -1.06 -3.45 -0.88
C PRO A 60 -0.26 -4.41 -1.75
N VAL A 61 -0.71 -5.66 -1.84
CA VAL A 61 -0.15 -6.62 -2.80
C VAL A 61 -0.65 -6.27 -4.20
N HIS A 62 0.27 -6.00 -5.12
CA HIS A 62 0.01 -5.80 -6.54
C HIS A 62 0.55 -6.99 -7.32
N ALA A 63 -0.31 -7.66 -8.09
CA ALA A 63 0.10 -8.82 -8.90
C ALA A 63 1.04 -9.80 -8.16
N MET A 64 0.68 -10.17 -6.94
CA MET A 64 1.42 -11.10 -6.06
C MET A 64 2.80 -10.59 -5.59
N ASP A 65 3.11 -9.30 -5.75
CA ASP A 65 4.36 -8.69 -5.30
C ASP A 65 4.10 -7.34 -4.58
N ALA A 66 5.14 -6.74 -4.01
CA ALA A 66 5.06 -5.37 -3.49
C ALA A 66 5.06 -4.35 -4.64
N PRO A 67 4.36 -3.21 -4.50
CA PRO A 67 4.44 -2.11 -5.46
C PRO A 67 5.86 -1.56 -5.56
N GLN A 68 6.20 -0.97 -6.71
CA GLN A 68 7.55 -0.43 -6.95
C GLN A 68 7.98 0.59 -5.89
N ILE A 69 7.09 1.42 -5.41
CA ILE A 69 7.35 2.43 -4.37
C ILE A 69 7.95 1.84 -3.08
N VAL A 70 7.66 0.57 -2.75
CA VAL A 70 8.25 -0.12 -1.60
C VAL A 70 9.72 -0.47 -1.87
N TYR A 71 10.04 -0.86 -3.10
CA TYR A 71 11.42 -1.14 -3.51
C TYR A 71 12.24 0.14 -3.59
N ASP A 72 11.64 1.25 -4.01
CA ASP A 72 12.27 2.57 -4.07
C ASP A 72 12.56 3.13 -2.67
N LEU A 73 11.81 2.70 -1.65
CA LEU A 73 12.04 3.05 -0.25
C LEU A 73 13.29 2.34 0.32
N LEU A 74 13.57 1.09 -0.07
CA LEU A 74 14.60 0.28 0.56
C LEU A 74 16.01 0.92 0.57
N PRO A 75 16.50 1.59 -0.49
CA PRO A 75 17.78 2.28 -0.46
C PRO A 75 17.82 3.44 0.55
N ILE A 76 16.69 4.10 0.81
CA ILE A 76 16.57 5.26 1.69
C ILE A 76 16.70 4.88 3.16
N LEU A 77 16.27 3.64 3.51
CA LEU A 77 16.32 3.15 4.88
C LEU A 77 17.78 2.98 5.34
N PRO A 78 18.12 3.37 6.59
CA PRO A 78 19.50 3.34 7.10
C PRO A 78 20.02 1.92 7.29
N GLN A 79 21.34 1.80 7.35
CA GLN A 79 22.05 0.62 7.84
C GLN A 79 22.01 0.60 9.36
N GLY A 80 22.07 -0.58 9.97
CA GLY A 80 22.16 -0.74 11.42
C GLY A 80 21.10 -1.67 11.99
N LYS A 81 21.18 -1.90 13.28
CA LYS A 81 20.19 -2.74 14.00
C LYS A 81 18.88 -1.98 14.14
N GLN A 82 17.82 -2.52 13.55
CA GLN A 82 16.47 -1.97 13.64
C GLN A 82 15.46 -3.10 13.68
N ASP A 83 14.55 -3.06 14.62
CA ASP A 83 13.41 -3.98 14.64
C ASP A 83 12.31 -3.46 13.72
N TYR A 84 11.69 -4.38 12.97
CA TYR A 84 10.60 -4.00 12.07
C TYR A 84 9.49 -5.07 12.00
N PHE A 85 8.32 -4.63 11.57
CA PHE A 85 7.23 -5.52 11.18
C PHE A 85 6.71 -5.18 9.78
N LEU A 86 6.18 -6.19 9.12
CA LEU A 86 5.56 -6.06 7.80
C LEU A 86 4.05 -6.28 7.91
N PHE A 87 3.29 -5.44 7.24
CA PHE A 87 1.87 -5.65 7.06
C PHE A 87 1.47 -5.42 5.61
N LYS A 88 0.73 -6.36 5.06
CA LYS A 88 0.30 -6.30 3.67
C LYS A 88 -1.21 -6.48 3.56
N THR A 89 -1.82 -5.78 2.61
CA THR A 89 -3.26 -5.90 2.31
C THR A 89 -3.47 -6.53 0.95
N ALA A 90 -4.42 -7.45 0.85
CA ALA A 90 -4.79 -8.08 -0.42
C ALA A 90 -6.29 -8.37 -0.48
N GLY A 91 -6.84 -8.48 -1.67
CA GLY A 91 -8.24 -8.90 -1.87
C GLY A 91 -8.50 -10.39 -1.62
N SER A 92 -7.44 -11.20 -1.50
CA SER A 92 -7.48 -12.65 -1.29
C SER A 92 -6.35 -13.09 -0.37
N SER A 93 -6.61 -14.15 0.41
CA SER A 93 -5.59 -14.81 1.26
C SER A 93 -4.63 -15.69 0.47
N MET A 94 -4.95 -16.02 -0.77
CA MET A 94 -4.15 -16.92 -1.61
C MET A 94 -3.22 -16.18 -2.59
N LEU A 95 -3.60 -14.98 -3.04
CA LEU A 95 -2.93 -14.24 -4.10
C LEU A 95 -2.00 -13.14 -3.54
N HIS A 96 -1.10 -13.52 -2.65
CA HIS A 96 -0.12 -12.59 -2.08
C HIS A 96 1.35 -12.93 -2.40
N GLY A 97 1.60 -14.05 -3.08
CA GLY A 97 2.92 -14.46 -3.56
C GLY A 97 4.02 -14.45 -2.51
N GLY A 98 5.23 -14.22 -2.95
CA GLY A 98 6.38 -13.92 -2.11
C GLY A 98 6.60 -12.42 -1.94
N SER A 99 5.52 -11.63 -1.85
CA SER A 99 5.55 -10.16 -1.93
C SER A 99 6.43 -9.46 -0.87
N THR A 100 6.79 -10.16 0.20
CA THR A 100 7.68 -9.65 1.26
C THR A 100 9.08 -10.24 1.22
N ARG A 101 9.33 -11.28 0.42
CA ARG A 101 10.60 -12.00 0.44
C ARG A 101 11.80 -11.12 0.13
N LYS A 102 11.77 -10.40 -1.00
CA LYS A 102 12.87 -9.49 -1.40
C LYS A 102 13.05 -8.34 -0.41
N ILE A 103 11.95 -7.87 0.20
CA ILE A 103 12.00 -6.82 1.22
C ILE A 103 12.72 -7.34 2.46
N ARG A 104 12.37 -8.54 2.94
CA ARG A 104 13.03 -9.18 4.07
C ARG A 104 14.52 -9.41 3.81
N GLU A 105 14.87 -9.91 2.63
CA GLU A 105 16.27 -10.12 2.21
C GLU A 105 17.06 -8.79 2.22
N ALA A 106 16.53 -7.75 1.62
CA ALA A 106 17.17 -6.43 1.57
C ALA A 106 17.33 -5.80 2.97
N LEU A 107 16.32 -5.92 3.84
CA LEU A 107 16.37 -5.39 5.20
C LEU A 107 17.32 -6.20 6.09
N ALA A 108 17.39 -7.53 5.91
CA ALA A 108 18.35 -8.38 6.62
C ALA A 108 19.82 -7.99 6.28
N ILE A 109 20.11 -7.68 5.00
CA ILE A 109 21.42 -7.17 4.57
C ILE A 109 21.76 -5.84 5.26
N LYS A 110 20.74 -5.01 5.56
CA LYS A 110 20.92 -3.75 6.29
C LYS A 110 21.07 -3.92 7.81
N GLY A 111 20.91 -5.16 8.34
CA GLY A 111 20.98 -5.47 9.77
C GLY A 111 19.63 -5.33 10.50
N TRP A 112 18.52 -5.25 9.78
CA TRP A 112 17.19 -5.14 10.36
C TRP A 112 16.62 -6.52 10.75
N HIS A 113 15.85 -6.58 11.84
CA HIS A 113 15.29 -7.81 12.39
C HIS A 113 13.76 -7.81 12.26
N LEU A 114 13.22 -8.79 11.55
CA LEU A 114 11.77 -8.98 11.43
C LEU A 114 11.20 -9.53 12.75
N LEU A 115 10.28 -8.79 13.36
CA LEU A 115 9.51 -9.27 14.51
C LEU A 115 8.19 -9.92 14.09
N HIS A 116 7.46 -9.29 13.18
CA HIS A 116 6.10 -9.74 12.85
C HIS A 116 5.78 -9.47 11.36
N GLU A 117 5.05 -10.40 10.73
CA GLU A 117 4.52 -10.22 9.37
C GLU A 117 3.08 -10.71 9.31
N GLN A 118 2.16 -9.86 8.85
CA GLN A 118 0.75 -10.20 8.75
C GLN A 118 0.14 -9.75 7.42
N LEU A 119 -0.70 -10.65 6.86
CA LEU A 119 -1.59 -10.37 5.73
C LEU A 119 -2.98 -10.01 6.25
N TYR A 120 -3.53 -8.90 5.76
CA TYR A 120 -4.91 -8.46 6.01
C TYR A 120 -5.73 -8.58 4.74
N VAL A 121 -6.78 -9.41 4.78
CA VAL A 121 -7.67 -9.59 3.64
C VAL A 121 -8.71 -8.49 3.65
N MET A 122 -8.55 -7.53 2.73
CA MET A 122 -9.38 -6.34 2.59
C MET A 122 -10.34 -6.43 1.40
N PRO A 123 -11.35 -5.56 1.30
CA PRO A 123 -12.21 -5.51 0.12
C PRO A 123 -11.40 -5.30 -1.17
N PRO A 124 -11.67 -6.04 -2.24
CA PRO A 124 -10.97 -5.87 -3.51
C PRO A 124 -11.32 -4.50 -4.13
N ASN A 125 -10.31 -3.85 -4.69
CA ASN A 125 -10.44 -2.53 -5.32
C ASN A 125 -10.55 -2.59 -6.85
N MET A 126 -10.55 -3.79 -7.42
CA MET A 126 -10.74 -4.09 -8.85
C MET A 126 -11.58 -5.35 -9.02
N PHE A 127 -12.00 -5.62 -10.23
CA PHE A 127 -12.69 -6.80 -10.75
C PHE A 127 -14.16 -6.91 -10.35
N TYR A 128 -14.53 -6.83 -9.09
CA TYR A 128 -15.92 -6.96 -8.66
C TYR A 128 -16.22 -6.13 -7.40
N THR A 129 -17.43 -5.58 -7.37
CA THR A 129 -17.94 -4.82 -6.23
C THR A 129 -18.56 -5.76 -5.19
N GLN A 130 -18.23 -5.53 -3.93
CA GLN A 130 -18.85 -6.25 -2.81
C GLN A 130 -20.02 -5.45 -2.23
N SER A 131 -20.97 -6.14 -1.59
CA SER A 131 -22.03 -5.46 -0.83
C SER A 131 -21.44 -4.75 0.39
N PRO A 132 -22.07 -3.65 0.87
CA PRO A 132 -21.60 -2.93 2.07
C PRO A 132 -21.42 -3.84 3.28
N ALA A 133 -22.32 -4.81 3.50
CA ALA A 133 -22.23 -5.78 4.58
C ALA A 133 -20.97 -6.67 4.48
N LYS A 134 -20.61 -7.12 3.27
CA LYS A 134 -19.37 -7.88 3.06
C LYS A 134 -18.13 -7.04 3.26
N VAL A 135 -18.15 -5.76 2.85
CA VAL A 135 -17.07 -4.80 3.09
C VAL A 135 -16.89 -4.62 4.60
N ALA A 136 -17.95 -4.29 5.33
CA ALA A 136 -17.91 -4.11 6.79
C ALA A 136 -17.38 -5.35 7.51
N LYS A 137 -17.87 -6.55 7.17
CA LYS A 137 -17.40 -7.82 7.76
C LYS A 137 -15.91 -8.06 7.54
N ARG A 138 -15.39 -7.75 6.31
CA ARG A 138 -13.95 -7.89 6.03
C ARG A 138 -13.12 -6.89 6.82
N CYS A 139 -13.56 -5.64 6.87
CA CYS A 139 -12.88 -4.59 7.64
C CYS A 139 -12.84 -4.92 9.13
N ALA A 140 -13.95 -5.37 9.72
CA ALA A 140 -14.00 -5.78 11.13
C ALA A 140 -13.01 -6.91 11.43
N LYS A 141 -13.02 -7.98 10.59
CA LYS A 141 -12.07 -9.09 10.76
C LYS A 141 -10.61 -8.64 10.63
N ALA A 142 -10.33 -7.74 9.69
CA ALA A 142 -8.98 -7.21 9.50
C ALA A 142 -8.56 -6.30 10.67
N ALA A 143 -9.49 -5.54 11.23
CA ALA A 143 -9.27 -4.72 12.43
C ALA A 143 -8.95 -5.58 13.66
N ASP A 144 -9.72 -6.64 13.91
CA ASP A 144 -9.46 -7.58 15.01
C ASP A 144 -8.08 -8.22 14.88
N LEU A 145 -7.72 -8.62 13.66
CA LEU A 145 -6.39 -9.18 13.39
C LEU A 145 -5.27 -8.14 13.55
N ALA A 146 -5.53 -6.85 13.27
CA ALA A 146 -4.56 -5.79 13.51
C ALA A 146 -4.32 -5.55 15.00
N ARG A 147 -5.39 -5.55 15.81
CA ARG A 147 -5.29 -5.51 17.29
C ARG A 147 -4.45 -6.67 17.81
N GLN A 148 -4.74 -7.89 17.36
CA GLN A 148 -3.97 -9.07 17.74
C GLN A 148 -2.49 -8.94 17.33
N SER A 149 -2.20 -8.40 16.16
CA SER A 149 -0.83 -8.21 15.69
C SER A 149 -0.03 -7.26 16.58
N VAL A 150 -0.64 -6.19 17.08
CA VAL A 150 0.02 -5.27 18.01
C VAL A 150 0.26 -5.93 19.36
N GLN A 151 -0.69 -6.73 19.86
CA GLN A 151 -0.51 -7.51 21.10
C GLN A 151 0.60 -8.55 20.95
N ASP A 152 0.65 -9.27 19.81
CA ASP A 152 1.71 -10.23 19.50
C ASP A 152 3.09 -9.55 19.53
N ILE A 153 3.22 -8.41 18.85
CA ILE A 153 4.46 -7.61 18.80
C ILE A 153 4.86 -7.14 20.21
N HIS A 154 3.91 -6.61 20.99
CA HIS A 154 4.15 -6.12 22.35
C HIS A 154 4.60 -7.24 23.29
N SER A 155 4.06 -8.44 23.10
CA SER A 155 4.41 -9.65 23.87
C SER A 155 5.65 -10.38 23.34
N GLY A 156 6.34 -9.85 22.32
CA GLY A 156 7.53 -10.47 21.73
C GLY A 156 7.24 -11.73 20.90
N ILE A 157 5.96 -11.98 20.55
CA ILE A 157 5.59 -13.13 19.73
C ILE A 157 6.00 -12.87 18.29
N ARG A 158 6.93 -13.70 17.78
CA ARG A 158 7.39 -13.65 16.40
C ARG A 158 6.45 -14.42 15.49
N LYS A 159 6.00 -13.79 14.42
CA LYS A 159 5.11 -14.39 13.43
C LYS A 159 5.51 -14.01 12.02
N ARG A 160 5.40 -14.95 11.10
CA ARG A 160 5.64 -14.70 9.68
C ARG A 160 4.52 -15.26 8.83
N THR A 161 4.03 -14.49 7.87
CA THR A 161 3.12 -14.99 6.84
C THR A 161 3.90 -15.86 5.86
N PRO A 162 3.51 -17.13 5.63
CA PRO A 162 4.17 -17.97 4.65
C PRO A 162 4.15 -17.38 3.25
N ASP A 163 5.22 -17.56 2.49
CA ASP A 163 5.22 -17.25 1.06
C ASP A 163 4.38 -18.32 0.33
N THR A 164 3.76 -17.96 -0.80
CA THR A 164 3.05 -18.95 -1.62
C THR A 164 4.02 -19.90 -2.33
N SER A 165 3.54 -21.09 -2.69
CA SER A 165 4.34 -22.22 -3.19
C SER A 165 4.97 -22.06 -4.59
N LEU A 166 4.71 -20.97 -5.32
CA LEU A 166 5.21 -20.75 -6.69
C LEU A 166 5.90 -19.37 -6.83
N PRO A 167 6.98 -19.10 -6.11
CA PRO A 167 7.57 -17.75 -6.08
C PRO A 167 8.09 -17.29 -7.46
N GLY A 168 8.66 -18.19 -8.27
CA GLY A 168 9.17 -17.83 -9.62
C GLY A 168 8.08 -17.37 -10.56
N PHE A 169 6.93 -18.06 -10.60
CA PHE A 169 5.77 -17.66 -11.40
C PHE A 169 5.22 -16.30 -10.93
N CYS A 170 5.10 -16.10 -9.61
CA CYS A 170 4.63 -14.85 -9.03
C CYS A 170 5.53 -13.66 -9.41
N TYR A 171 6.84 -13.84 -9.36
CA TYR A 171 7.77 -12.77 -9.74
C TYR A 171 7.76 -12.46 -11.23
N GLY A 172 7.64 -13.47 -12.10
CA GLY A 172 7.50 -13.27 -13.54
C GLY A 172 6.24 -12.47 -13.88
N PHE A 173 5.11 -12.85 -13.30
CA PHE A 173 3.84 -12.16 -13.47
C PHE A 173 3.87 -10.72 -12.93
N ALA A 174 4.43 -10.51 -11.74
CA ALA A 174 4.58 -9.19 -11.15
C ALA A 174 5.49 -8.26 -11.98
N ARG A 175 6.57 -8.80 -12.55
CA ARG A 175 7.46 -8.04 -13.43
C ARG A 175 6.75 -7.61 -14.71
N MET A 176 5.97 -8.48 -15.29
CA MET A 176 5.15 -8.20 -16.48
C MET A 176 4.10 -7.13 -16.16
N GLU A 177 3.43 -7.22 -15.01
CA GLU A 177 2.44 -6.22 -14.56
C GLU A 177 3.08 -4.84 -14.36
N LYS A 178 4.21 -4.75 -13.65
CA LYS A 178 4.92 -3.49 -13.42
C LYS A 178 5.39 -2.84 -14.72
N HIS A 179 5.88 -3.65 -15.66
CA HIS A 179 6.25 -3.15 -16.98
C HIS A 179 5.02 -2.67 -17.76
N GLY A 180 3.95 -3.46 -17.76
CA GLY A 180 2.66 -3.11 -18.36
C GLY A 180 2.04 -1.86 -17.74
N ALA A 181 2.20 -1.66 -16.44
CA ALA A 181 1.74 -0.46 -15.73
C ALA A 181 2.37 0.82 -16.30
N ARG A 182 3.69 0.83 -16.47
CA ARG A 182 4.41 1.96 -17.08
C ARG A 182 3.99 2.18 -18.52
N GLN A 183 3.95 1.14 -19.34
CA GLN A 183 3.54 1.24 -20.74
C GLN A 183 2.10 1.69 -20.91
N SER A 184 1.21 1.31 -19.99
CA SER A 184 -0.20 1.68 -20.04
C SER A 184 -0.52 3.00 -19.35
N SER A 185 0.48 3.65 -18.74
CA SER A 185 0.31 4.88 -17.97
C SER A 185 -0.41 5.98 -18.76
N ARG A 186 0.01 6.21 -20.00
CA ARG A 186 -0.60 7.19 -20.93
C ARG A 186 -1.99 6.79 -21.46
N ARG A 187 -2.51 5.63 -21.06
CA ARG A 187 -3.85 5.16 -21.45
C ARG A 187 -4.94 5.56 -20.46
N TRP A 188 -4.57 6.23 -19.37
CA TRP A 188 -5.52 6.94 -18.53
C TRP A 188 -6.09 8.13 -19.28
N TYR A 189 -7.36 8.43 -19.04
CA TYR A 189 -8.01 9.60 -19.61
C TYR A 189 -9.09 10.13 -18.67
N ALA A 190 -9.43 11.39 -18.82
CA ALA A 190 -10.57 12.01 -18.17
C ALA A 190 -11.73 12.11 -19.17
N SER A 191 -12.96 11.89 -18.71
CA SER A 191 -14.18 12.17 -19.46
C SER A 191 -14.60 13.63 -19.29
N ASP A 192 -15.63 14.07 -20.03
CA ASP A 192 -16.21 15.42 -19.99
C ASP A 192 -16.72 15.84 -18.60
N LYS A 193 -16.83 14.88 -17.66
CA LYS A 193 -17.15 15.14 -16.24
C LYS A 193 -15.99 15.74 -15.47
N CYS A 194 -14.79 15.81 -16.04
CA CYS A 194 -13.63 16.33 -15.36
C CYS A 194 -13.75 17.85 -15.15
N THR A 195 -13.68 18.28 -13.89
CA THR A 195 -13.71 19.70 -13.53
C THR A 195 -12.31 20.30 -13.37
N LEU A 196 -11.26 19.58 -13.71
CA LEU A 196 -9.85 19.98 -13.55
C LEU A 196 -9.49 20.41 -12.11
N CYS A 197 -10.15 19.84 -11.10
CA CYS A 197 -9.93 20.20 -9.69
C CYS A 197 -8.52 19.89 -9.15
N GLY A 198 -7.68 19.22 -9.92
CA GLY A 198 -6.28 18.94 -9.59
C GLY A 198 -6.03 17.85 -8.53
N LEU A 199 -7.08 17.32 -7.87
CA LEU A 199 -6.92 16.36 -6.76
C LEU A 199 -6.12 15.10 -7.16
N CYS A 200 -6.34 14.56 -8.36
CA CYS A 200 -5.63 13.40 -8.88
C CYS A 200 -4.14 13.68 -9.11
N ALA A 201 -3.77 14.87 -9.54
CA ALA A 201 -2.39 15.31 -9.72
C ALA A 201 -1.71 15.52 -8.35
N ALA A 202 -2.33 16.29 -7.46
CA ALA A 202 -1.79 16.60 -6.13
C ALA A 202 -1.59 15.35 -5.24
N LYS A 203 -2.39 14.31 -5.43
CA LYS A 203 -2.33 13.08 -4.65
C LYS A 203 -1.68 11.90 -5.37
N CYS A 204 -1.08 12.12 -6.55
CA CYS A 204 -0.36 11.06 -7.26
C CYS A 204 0.95 10.73 -6.54
N PRO A 205 1.15 9.47 -6.07
CA PRO A 205 2.33 9.12 -5.27
C PRO A 205 3.64 9.07 -6.08
N SER A 206 3.55 9.12 -7.40
CA SER A 206 4.70 9.15 -8.32
C SER A 206 4.71 10.42 -9.18
N GLU A 207 3.92 11.45 -8.83
CA GLU A 207 3.79 12.72 -9.57
C GLU A 207 3.55 12.54 -11.08
N ASN A 208 2.85 11.45 -11.42
CA ASN A 208 2.63 11.02 -12.80
C ASN A 208 1.54 11.81 -13.54
N ILE A 209 0.80 12.68 -12.85
CA ILE A 209 -0.35 13.40 -13.40
C ILE A 209 -0.11 14.90 -13.27
N ARG A 210 -0.27 15.62 -14.37
CA ARG A 210 -0.15 17.08 -14.42
C ARG A 210 -1.37 17.67 -15.12
N ILE A 211 -1.58 18.98 -14.96
CA ILE A 211 -2.52 19.77 -15.72
C ILE A 211 -1.67 20.68 -16.62
N GLU A 212 -1.81 20.51 -17.93
CA GLU A 212 -1.11 21.29 -18.94
C GLU A 212 -2.16 21.75 -19.97
N ASP A 213 -2.15 23.02 -20.32
CA ASP A 213 -3.06 23.64 -21.30
C ASP A 213 -4.55 23.33 -21.09
N GLY A 214 -4.98 23.23 -19.83
CA GLY A 214 -6.37 22.93 -19.47
C GLY A 214 -6.76 21.46 -19.59
N GLU A 215 -5.80 20.56 -19.74
CA GLU A 215 -6.02 19.11 -19.83
C GLU A 215 -5.21 18.31 -18.80
N LEU A 216 -5.69 17.11 -18.47
CA LEU A 216 -4.95 16.17 -17.65
C LEU A 216 -3.96 15.36 -18.50
N VAL A 217 -2.67 15.51 -18.20
CA VAL A 217 -1.58 14.78 -18.84
C VAL A 217 -1.07 13.68 -17.91
N PHE A 218 -0.94 12.48 -18.44
CA PHE A 218 -0.43 11.29 -17.74
C PHE A 218 0.96 10.92 -18.27
N GLY A 219 1.96 10.90 -17.39
CA GLY A 219 3.34 10.52 -17.69
C GLY A 219 3.56 9.00 -17.71
N ASP A 220 4.81 8.57 -17.51
CA ASP A 220 5.25 7.16 -17.61
C ASP A 220 5.59 6.50 -16.26
N SER A 221 5.29 7.17 -15.15
CA SER A 221 5.66 6.73 -13.80
C SER A 221 4.48 6.13 -13.01
N CYS A 222 3.41 5.70 -13.69
CA CYS A 222 2.21 5.18 -13.04
C CYS A 222 2.49 3.87 -12.28
N LEU A 223 2.07 3.82 -11.01
CA LEU A 223 2.16 2.64 -10.16
C LEU A 223 0.92 1.72 -10.27
N LEU A 224 -0.05 2.04 -11.14
CA LEU A 224 -1.38 1.37 -11.20
C LEU A 224 -2.08 1.27 -9.84
N CYS A 225 -1.84 2.18 -8.94
CA CYS A 225 -2.37 2.16 -7.59
C CYS A 225 -3.85 2.54 -7.48
N LEU A 226 -4.45 3.03 -8.56
CA LEU A 226 -5.84 3.48 -8.67
C LEU A 226 -6.21 4.68 -7.78
N ARG A 227 -5.27 5.34 -7.11
CA ARG A 227 -5.58 6.46 -6.20
C ARG A 227 -6.33 7.58 -6.92
N CYS A 228 -5.86 7.99 -8.09
CA CYS A 228 -6.52 9.03 -8.90
C CYS A 228 -7.96 8.65 -9.27
N PHE A 229 -8.19 7.40 -9.67
CA PHE A 229 -9.53 6.89 -9.95
C PHE A 229 -10.42 6.91 -8.71
N TRP A 230 -9.91 6.46 -7.56
CA TRP A 230 -10.69 6.39 -6.32
C TRP A 230 -11.00 7.75 -5.70
N LEU A 231 -10.07 8.69 -5.77
CA LEU A 231 -10.25 10.03 -5.21
C LEU A 231 -11.09 10.97 -6.08
N CYS A 232 -11.29 10.66 -7.37
CA CYS A 232 -12.03 11.54 -8.26
C CYS A 232 -13.49 11.71 -7.81
N PRO A 233 -13.93 12.93 -7.40
CA PRO A 233 -15.28 13.15 -6.91
C PRO A 233 -16.31 13.04 -8.04
N GLN A 234 -15.91 13.35 -9.28
CA GLN A 234 -16.77 13.28 -10.46
C GLN A 234 -16.77 11.91 -11.14
N ASN A 235 -15.95 10.94 -10.62
CA ASN A 235 -15.73 9.65 -11.29
C ASN A 235 -15.35 9.82 -12.77
N ALA A 236 -14.62 10.89 -13.10
CA ALA A 236 -14.26 11.26 -14.46
C ALA A 236 -13.12 10.43 -15.04
N LEU A 237 -12.29 9.80 -14.20
CA LEU A 237 -11.10 9.09 -14.65
C LEU A 237 -11.42 7.65 -15.07
N SER A 238 -10.83 7.22 -16.17
CA SER A 238 -10.92 5.86 -16.69
C SER A 238 -9.64 5.48 -17.41
N HIS A 239 -9.51 4.19 -17.75
CA HIS A 239 -8.33 3.65 -18.41
C HIS A 239 -8.75 2.84 -19.65
N LYS A 240 -8.16 3.08 -20.80
CA LYS A 240 -8.57 2.46 -22.08
C LYS A 240 -8.62 0.93 -22.05
N ILE A 241 -7.68 0.29 -21.35
CA ILE A 241 -7.63 -1.19 -21.26
C ILE A 241 -8.30 -1.69 -19.98
N LEU A 242 -8.07 -1.06 -18.82
CA LEU A 242 -8.51 -1.56 -17.54
C LEU A 242 -9.97 -1.24 -17.21
N LYS A 243 -10.66 -0.43 -18.04
CA LYS A 243 -12.05 -0.03 -17.84
C LYS A 243 -12.98 -1.19 -17.45
N PRO A 244 -12.90 -2.40 -18.05
CA PRO A 244 -13.77 -3.52 -17.65
C PRO A 244 -13.54 -4.03 -16.23
N PHE A 245 -12.35 -3.81 -15.68
CA PHE A 245 -11.93 -4.28 -14.34
C PHE A 245 -12.06 -3.23 -13.26
N LEU A 246 -12.29 -1.96 -13.63
CA LEU A 246 -12.50 -0.87 -12.67
C LEU A 246 -13.88 -1.00 -12.02
N LEU A 247 -13.95 -0.76 -10.71
CA LEU A 247 -15.22 -0.86 -9.99
C LEU A 247 -16.21 0.21 -10.43
N LYS A 248 -17.43 -0.21 -10.77
CA LYS A 248 -18.53 0.72 -11.06
C LYS A 248 -18.99 1.50 -9.82
N ARG A 249 -18.90 0.87 -8.66
CA ARG A 249 -19.19 1.48 -7.34
C ARG A 249 -17.99 1.28 -6.44
N LYS A 250 -17.42 2.37 -5.97
CA LYS A 250 -16.37 2.36 -4.95
C LYS A 250 -17.01 2.06 -3.60
N PHE A 251 -16.32 1.32 -2.75
CA PHE A 251 -16.75 1.12 -1.36
C PHE A 251 -16.15 2.23 -0.48
N THR A 252 -16.82 2.50 0.64
CA THR A 252 -16.29 3.33 1.71
C THR A 252 -15.79 2.43 2.82
N LEU A 253 -14.61 2.71 3.33
CA LEU A 253 -14.09 2.03 4.52
C LEU A 253 -14.78 2.63 5.76
N PRO A 254 -14.96 1.85 6.83
CA PRO A 254 -15.37 2.41 8.13
C PRO A 254 -14.37 3.45 8.61
N ASP A 255 -14.86 4.38 9.45
CA ASP A 255 -14.03 5.38 10.14
C ASP A 255 -13.12 4.76 11.19
#